data_8e9559ab59699379ed7655f285643f92
#
_entry.id   8e9559ab59699379ed7655f285643f92
#
_cell.length_a   1.000
_cell.length_b   1.000
_cell.length_c   1.000
_cell.angle_alpha   90.00
_cell.angle_beta   90.00
_cell.angle_gamma   90.00
#
_symmetry.space_group_name_H-M   'P 1'
#
loop_
_entity.id
_entity.type
_entity.pdbx_description
1 polymer ?
#
loop_
_entity_poly.entity_id
_entity_poly.type
_entity_poly.pdbx_seq_one_letter_code
_entity_poly.pdbx_strand_id
1 'polypeptide(L)'
;IRGVCKTAIHHYGMEVLGIHSGFQGLLDKDVEVFTDKSLSGLLNQGGTVLGTSREKPFKKKGVPADVNKPALIQQHIRELGIDCVVCIGGNGTQKTAAKFAAMGVNIVSVPKTIDNDIWGTDFSFGFDTAVTIATDAIDRLHSTASSHKRVMVIEVMGHKAGWIALYSGMAGGGDVILLPEIPYKLENIRETIMNRIKRGKPYSIVVVAEGIQTDGNRRAAEFIAQEIERETGLETR
;
A
#
# COMPACT_ATOMS: atom_id res chain seq x y z
N ILE A 1 -7.55 8.64 -10.59
CA ILE A 1 -8.28 8.59 -11.88
C ILE A 1 -9.06 9.90 -12.06
N ARG A 2 -10.12 10.15 -11.28
CA ARG A 2 -11.05 11.30 -11.47
C ARG A 2 -10.30 12.64 -11.64
N GLY A 3 -9.32 12.95 -10.79
CA GLY A 3 -8.57 14.22 -10.86
C GLY A 3 -7.81 14.37 -12.17
N VAL A 4 -7.06 13.33 -12.57
CA VAL A 4 -6.32 13.30 -13.84
C VAL A 4 -7.26 13.48 -15.04
N CYS A 5 -8.32 12.66 -15.12
CA CYS A 5 -9.23 12.67 -16.25
C CYS A 5 -10.01 13.99 -16.37
N LYS A 6 -10.54 14.53 -15.27
CA LYS A 6 -11.25 15.81 -15.30
C LYS A 6 -10.34 16.98 -15.70
N THR A 7 -9.11 17.00 -15.20
CA THR A 7 -8.15 18.03 -15.61
C THR A 7 -7.82 17.91 -17.11
N ALA A 8 -7.55 16.72 -17.59
CA ALA A 8 -7.28 16.47 -19.00
C ALA A 8 -8.44 16.93 -19.90
N ILE A 9 -9.66 16.56 -19.56
CA ILE A 9 -10.86 16.90 -20.35
C ILE A 9 -11.15 18.40 -20.28
N HIS A 10 -11.25 18.99 -19.06
CA HIS A 10 -11.75 20.37 -18.91
C HIS A 10 -10.72 21.45 -19.15
N HIS A 11 -9.46 21.22 -18.76
CA HIS A 11 -8.44 22.26 -18.87
C HIS A 11 -7.63 22.15 -20.17
N TYR A 12 -7.52 20.94 -20.71
CA TYR A 12 -6.68 20.70 -21.89
C TYR A 12 -7.44 20.20 -23.11
N GLY A 13 -8.76 19.96 -23.01
CA GLY A 13 -9.59 19.49 -24.14
C GLY A 13 -9.17 18.13 -24.68
N MET A 14 -8.52 17.29 -23.84
CA MET A 14 -8.05 15.97 -24.25
C MET A 14 -9.19 14.95 -24.24
N GLU A 15 -9.20 14.05 -25.21
CA GLU A 15 -9.96 12.80 -25.12
C GLU A 15 -9.26 11.85 -24.16
N VAL A 16 -9.99 11.22 -23.27
CA VAL A 16 -9.43 10.33 -22.26
C VAL A 16 -10.00 8.92 -22.40
N LEU A 17 -9.13 7.96 -22.62
CA LEU A 17 -9.45 6.53 -22.62
C LEU A 17 -9.16 5.91 -21.27
N GLY A 18 -10.17 5.33 -20.62
CA GLY A 18 -10.01 4.47 -19.46
C GLY A 18 -9.62 3.07 -19.89
N ILE A 19 -8.48 2.59 -19.42
CA ILE A 19 -7.97 1.24 -19.73
C ILE A 19 -8.32 0.30 -18.57
N HIS A 20 -9.19 -0.69 -18.83
CA HIS A 20 -9.60 -1.64 -17.83
C HIS A 20 -8.47 -2.61 -17.45
N SER A 21 -8.43 -3.03 -16.19
CA SER A 21 -7.49 -4.04 -15.70
C SER A 21 -6.00 -3.73 -15.97
N GLY A 22 -5.64 -2.46 -16.09
CA GLY A 22 -4.26 -2.00 -16.26
C GLY A 22 -3.59 -2.55 -17.52
N PHE A 23 -2.39 -3.14 -17.42
CA PHE A 23 -1.64 -3.64 -18.59
C PHE A 23 -2.32 -4.81 -19.31
N GLN A 24 -3.22 -5.54 -18.64
CA GLN A 24 -4.03 -6.56 -19.32
C GLN A 24 -4.98 -5.91 -20.33
N GLY A 25 -5.65 -4.83 -19.94
CA GLY A 25 -6.54 -4.12 -20.84
C GLY A 25 -5.86 -3.54 -22.08
N LEU A 26 -4.56 -3.17 -21.97
CA LEU A 26 -3.77 -2.81 -23.16
C LEU A 26 -3.48 -4.01 -24.07
N LEU A 27 -3.33 -5.22 -23.51
CA LEU A 27 -3.19 -6.44 -24.32
C LEU A 27 -4.49 -6.79 -25.05
N ASP A 28 -5.62 -6.61 -24.37
CA ASP A 28 -6.93 -7.02 -24.86
C ASP A 28 -7.65 -5.90 -25.63
N LYS A 29 -7.11 -4.69 -25.66
CA LYS A 29 -7.75 -3.44 -26.13
C LYS A 29 -9.07 -3.16 -25.43
N ASP A 30 -9.17 -3.51 -24.13
CA ASP A 30 -10.33 -3.26 -23.29
C ASP A 30 -10.27 -1.83 -22.74
N VAL A 31 -10.90 -0.92 -23.50
CA VAL A 31 -10.87 0.52 -23.23
C VAL A 31 -12.26 1.12 -23.34
N GLU A 32 -12.49 2.20 -22.61
CA GLU A 32 -13.71 3.02 -22.70
C GLU A 32 -13.37 4.50 -22.80
N VAL A 33 -14.17 5.27 -23.51
CA VAL A 33 -14.04 6.73 -23.55
C VAL A 33 -14.63 7.33 -22.28
N PHE A 34 -13.80 8.05 -21.53
CA PHE A 34 -14.26 8.74 -20.34
C PHE A 34 -14.90 10.09 -20.66
N THR A 35 -16.06 10.29 -20.06
CA THR A 35 -16.83 11.55 -20.14
C THR A 35 -17.03 12.07 -18.71
N ASP A 36 -17.55 13.29 -18.60
CA ASP A 36 -17.96 13.83 -17.28
C ASP A 36 -18.95 12.94 -16.54
N LYS A 37 -19.86 12.30 -17.29
CA LYS A 37 -20.84 11.38 -16.72
C LYS A 37 -20.15 10.13 -16.12
N SER A 38 -19.17 9.55 -16.83
CA SER A 38 -18.38 8.39 -16.36
C SER A 38 -17.60 8.71 -15.08
N LEU A 39 -17.18 9.97 -14.91
CA LEU A 39 -16.38 10.44 -13.77
C LEU A 39 -17.22 10.99 -12.61
N SER A 40 -18.55 11.02 -12.77
CA SER A 40 -19.46 11.49 -11.73
C SER A 40 -19.65 10.43 -10.64
N GLY A 41 -19.80 10.85 -9.38
CA GLY A 41 -20.05 9.94 -8.25
C GLY A 41 -18.85 9.12 -7.78
N LEU A 42 -17.67 9.23 -8.39
CA LEU A 42 -16.49 8.41 -8.05
C LEU A 42 -15.78 8.87 -6.76
N LEU A 43 -16.05 10.08 -6.26
CA LEU A 43 -15.28 10.66 -5.16
C LEU A 43 -15.36 9.84 -3.87
N ASN A 44 -16.53 9.28 -3.57
CA ASN A 44 -16.81 8.53 -2.35
C ASN A 44 -16.78 7.02 -2.55
N GLN A 45 -16.33 6.55 -3.73
CA GLN A 45 -16.23 5.12 -4.02
C GLN A 45 -14.82 4.62 -3.70
N GLY A 46 -14.75 3.50 -2.97
CA GLY A 46 -13.50 2.77 -2.76
C GLY A 46 -13.11 1.93 -3.96
N GLY A 47 -11.86 1.48 -3.98
CA GLY A 47 -11.33 0.67 -5.07
C GLY A 47 -10.97 1.48 -6.31
N THR A 48 -11.12 0.85 -7.48
CA THR A 48 -10.87 1.51 -8.78
C THR A 48 -11.93 1.15 -9.79
N VAL A 49 -12.49 2.17 -10.45
CA VAL A 49 -13.51 2.01 -11.50
C VAL A 49 -12.99 1.19 -12.69
N LEU A 50 -11.69 1.27 -12.99
CA LEU A 50 -11.05 0.53 -14.07
C LEU A 50 -10.58 -0.88 -13.68
N GLY A 51 -10.77 -1.29 -12.45
CA GLY A 51 -10.23 -2.55 -11.97
C GLY A 51 -8.70 -2.60 -11.94
N THR A 52 -8.14 -3.78 -11.69
CA THR A 52 -6.70 -4.03 -11.67
C THR A 52 -6.40 -5.44 -12.16
N SER A 53 -5.17 -5.66 -12.62
CA SER A 53 -4.65 -7.01 -12.89
C SER A 53 -3.27 -7.21 -12.27
N ARG A 54 -2.85 -8.47 -12.21
CA ARG A 54 -1.48 -8.85 -11.84
C ARG A 54 -0.60 -9.09 -13.06
N GLU A 55 -1.02 -8.64 -14.24
CA GLU A 55 -0.25 -8.81 -15.49
C GLU A 55 1.11 -8.11 -15.37
N LYS A 56 2.13 -8.84 -15.78
CA LYS A 56 3.52 -8.40 -15.80
C LYS A 56 4.08 -8.58 -17.20
N PRO A 57 3.89 -7.63 -18.13
CA PRO A 57 4.21 -7.79 -19.55
C PRO A 57 5.65 -8.22 -19.84
N PHE A 58 6.60 -7.81 -18.97
CA PHE A 58 8.02 -8.14 -19.11
C PHE A 58 8.43 -9.46 -18.46
N LYS A 59 7.49 -10.19 -17.83
CA LYS A 59 7.80 -11.49 -17.22
C LYS A 59 7.75 -12.59 -18.28
N LYS A 60 8.87 -13.26 -18.51
CA LYS A 60 8.99 -14.35 -19.53
C LYS A 60 8.47 -15.71 -19.06
N LYS A 61 8.43 -15.98 -17.76
CA LYS A 61 8.04 -17.29 -17.21
C LYS A 61 6.55 -17.57 -17.46
N GLY A 62 6.24 -18.66 -18.16
CA GLY A 62 4.86 -19.08 -18.47
C GLY A 62 4.23 -18.36 -19.67
N VAL A 63 5.03 -17.66 -20.50
CA VAL A 63 4.58 -17.05 -21.76
C VAL A 63 5.18 -17.87 -22.91
N PRO A 64 4.40 -18.24 -23.94
CA PRO A 64 4.93 -18.88 -25.15
C PRO A 64 6.06 -18.03 -25.77
N ALA A 65 7.06 -18.68 -26.34
CA ALA A 65 8.27 -18.02 -26.82
C ALA A 65 8.03 -17.05 -27.99
N ASP A 66 6.93 -17.21 -28.70
CA ASP A 66 6.49 -16.41 -29.84
C ASP A 66 5.69 -15.16 -29.45
N VAL A 67 5.31 -15.03 -28.17
CA VAL A 67 4.50 -13.91 -27.69
C VAL A 67 5.37 -12.83 -27.04
N ASN A 68 5.53 -11.71 -27.71
CA ASN A 68 6.18 -10.51 -27.18
C ASN A 68 5.14 -9.51 -26.66
N LYS A 69 4.66 -9.72 -25.44
CA LYS A 69 3.65 -8.85 -24.80
C LYS A 69 4.02 -7.37 -24.77
N PRO A 70 5.27 -6.96 -24.43
CA PRO A 70 5.65 -5.55 -24.52
C PRO A 70 5.51 -4.93 -25.90
N ALA A 71 5.96 -5.62 -26.96
CA ALA A 71 5.82 -5.13 -28.31
C ALA A 71 4.35 -5.05 -28.74
N LEU A 72 3.54 -6.02 -28.36
CA LEU A 72 2.09 -6.03 -28.63
C LEU A 72 1.39 -4.84 -27.96
N ILE A 73 1.67 -4.57 -26.68
CA ILE A 73 1.14 -3.40 -25.96
C ILE A 73 1.55 -2.11 -26.69
N GLN A 74 2.80 -1.98 -27.09
CA GLN A 74 3.27 -0.80 -27.81
C GLN A 74 2.58 -0.63 -29.17
N GLN A 75 2.28 -1.73 -29.86
CA GLN A 75 1.49 -1.73 -31.10
C GLN A 75 0.05 -1.27 -30.82
N HIS A 76 -0.61 -1.82 -29.80
CA HIS A 76 -1.98 -1.46 -29.45
C HIS A 76 -2.12 0.01 -29.03
N ILE A 77 -1.14 0.56 -28.32
CA ILE A 77 -1.09 2.00 -27.97
C ILE A 77 -1.14 2.85 -29.26
N ARG A 78 -0.36 2.47 -30.28
CA ARG A 78 -0.37 3.18 -31.58
C ARG A 78 -1.69 3.00 -32.34
N GLU A 79 -2.23 1.78 -32.38
CA GLU A 79 -3.49 1.46 -33.06
C GLU A 79 -4.71 2.15 -32.43
N LEU A 80 -4.69 2.35 -31.11
CA LEU A 80 -5.71 3.08 -30.37
C LEU A 80 -5.52 4.61 -30.45
N GLY A 81 -4.47 5.11 -31.11
CA GLY A 81 -4.20 6.53 -31.21
C GLY A 81 -3.86 7.21 -29.89
N ILE A 82 -3.27 6.46 -28.93
CA ILE A 82 -2.94 7.00 -27.61
C ILE A 82 -1.63 7.77 -27.67
N ASP A 83 -1.68 9.09 -27.44
CA ASP A 83 -0.53 9.98 -27.44
C ASP A 83 0.29 9.88 -26.14
N CYS A 84 -0.37 9.63 -25.02
CA CYS A 84 0.28 9.51 -23.71
C CYS A 84 -0.48 8.54 -22.81
N VAL A 85 0.25 7.72 -22.06
CA VAL A 85 -0.31 6.81 -21.07
C VAL A 85 -0.06 7.35 -19.68
N VAL A 86 -1.08 7.47 -18.85
CA VAL A 86 -0.95 7.80 -17.41
C VAL A 86 -1.09 6.53 -16.58
N CYS A 87 0.00 6.10 -15.94
CA CYS A 87 0.02 4.94 -15.06
C CYS A 87 -0.18 5.32 -13.60
N ILE A 88 -1.28 4.89 -13.00
CA ILE A 88 -1.58 5.13 -11.58
C ILE A 88 -1.42 3.82 -10.82
N GLY A 89 -0.37 3.67 -10.00
CA GLY A 89 -0.15 2.41 -9.31
C GLY A 89 1.06 2.38 -8.38
N GLY A 90 1.26 1.23 -7.75
CA GLY A 90 2.36 0.98 -6.83
C GLY A 90 3.68 0.61 -7.53
N ASN A 91 4.64 0.17 -6.75
CA ASN A 91 6.03 -0.10 -7.17
C ASN A 91 6.13 -1.00 -8.42
N GLY A 92 5.29 -2.05 -8.51
CA GLY A 92 5.25 -2.93 -9.68
C GLY A 92 4.82 -2.21 -10.97
N THR A 93 3.81 -1.36 -10.89
CA THR A 93 3.32 -0.53 -12.00
C THR A 93 4.39 0.47 -12.44
N GLN A 94 5.03 1.16 -11.48
CA GLN A 94 6.08 2.15 -11.76
C GLN A 94 7.28 1.51 -12.48
N LYS A 95 7.74 0.33 -12.02
CA LYS A 95 8.81 -0.43 -12.67
C LYS A 95 8.44 -0.86 -14.10
N THR A 96 7.18 -1.18 -14.33
CA THR A 96 6.69 -1.56 -15.68
C THR A 96 6.60 -0.33 -16.58
N ALA A 97 6.07 0.79 -16.07
CA ALA A 97 6.00 2.06 -16.78
C ALA A 97 7.39 2.55 -17.21
N ALA A 98 8.38 2.50 -16.32
CA ALA A 98 9.77 2.87 -16.65
C ALA A 98 10.36 2.04 -17.79
N LYS A 99 10.03 0.74 -17.88
CA LYS A 99 10.45 -0.10 -19.01
C LYS A 99 9.79 0.29 -20.32
N PHE A 100 8.50 0.63 -20.30
CA PHE A 100 7.81 1.14 -21.49
C PHE A 100 8.33 2.51 -21.91
N ALA A 101 8.64 3.40 -20.97
CA ALA A 101 9.31 4.67 -21.27
C ALA A 101 10.66 4.45 -21.99
N ALA A 102 11.45 3.49 -21.52
CA ALA A 102 12.72 3.10 -22.17
C ALA A 102 12.53 2.52 -23.59
N MET A 103 11.35 2.00 -23.91
CA MET A 103 10.96 1.56 -25.26
C MET A 103 10.41 2.69 -26.14
N GLY A 104 10.38 3.93 -25.64
CA GLY A 104 9.87 5.10 -26.38
C GLY A 104 8.36 5.33 -26.25
N VAL A 105 7.67 4.66 -25.33
CA VAL A 105 6.27 4.97 -25.03
C VAL A 105 6.22 6.26 -24.21
N ASN A 106 5.41 7.23 -24.65
CA ASN A 106 5.14 8.42 -23.86
C ASN A 106 4.25 8.07 -22.67
N ILE A 107 4.83 8.05 -21.47
CA ILE A 107 4.16 7.56 -20.27
C ILE A 107 4.49 8.42 -19.05
N VAL A 108 3.47 8.78 -18.30
CA VAL A 108 3.58 9.53 -17.04
C VAL A 108 3.09 8.65 -15.90
N SER A 109 3.80 8.68 -14.79
CA SER A 109 3.51 7.84 -13.62
C SER A 109 3.00 8.65 -12.44
N VAL A 110 1.95 8.12 -11.80
CA VAL A 110 1.38 8.65 -10.54
C VAL A 110 1.60 7.61 -9.44
N PRO A 111 2.35 7.93 -8.38
CA PRO A 111 2.66 6.99 -7.31
C PRO A 111 1.43 6.75 -6.43
N LYS A 112 0.77 5.59 -6.58
CA LYS A 112 -0.40 5.19 -5.79
C LYS A 112 -0.13 3.86 -5.09
N THR A 113 0.10 3.94 -3.78
CA THR A 113 0.18 2.81 -2.85
C THR A 113 -0.06 3.33 -1.44
N ILE A 114 -0.45 2.48 -0.51
CA ILE A 114 -0.50 2.82 0.91
C ILE A 114 0.86 2.70 1.58
N ASP A 115 1.79 1.92 1.02
CA ASP A 115 3.06 1.53 1.66
C ASP A 115 4.10 2.66 1.72
N ASN A 116 3.93 3.71 0.91
CA ASN A 116 4.89 4.81 0.73
C ASN A 116 6.32 4.34 0.39
N ASP A 117 6.42 3.25 -0.41
CA ASP A 117 7.66 2.55 -0.75
C ASP A 117 8.21 2.86 -2.15
N ILE A 118 7.67 3.87 -2.84
CA ILE A 118 8.08 4.25 -4.19
C ILE A 118 9.25 5.22 -4.12
N TRP A 119 10.40 4.79 -4.61
CA TRP A 119 11.59 5.62 -4.67
C TRP A 119 11.38 6.85 -5.56
N GLY A 120 11.90 8.01 -5.11
CA GLY A 120 11.84 9.27 -5.86
C GLY A 120 10.55 10.07 -5.64
N THR A 121 9.71 9.69 -4.67
CA THR A 121 8.56 10.49 -4.22
C THR A 121 8.55 10.60 -2.70
N ASP A 122 8.10 11.74 -2.17
CA ASP A 122 8.01 11.95 -0.72
C ASP A 122 6.78 11.24 -0.15
N PHE A 123 5.64 11.34 -0.85
CA PHE A 123 4.38 10.72 -0.44
C PHE A 123 3.69 10.04 -1.63
N SER A 124 3.17 8.84 -1.38
CA SER A 124 2.31 8.14 -2.33
C SER A 124 0.83 8.39 -2.05
N PHE A 125 0.03 8.45 -3.11
CA PHE A 125 -1.43 8.58 -2.99
C PHE A 125 -2.02 7.33 -2.34
N GLY A 126 -2.67 7.53 -1.20
CA GLY A 126 -3.24 6.49 -0.35
C GLY A 126 -2.53 6.29 0.98
N PHE A 127 -1.29 6.77 1.14
CA PHE A 127 -0.53 6.64 2.38
C PHE A 127 -1.21 7.36 3.54
N ASP A 128 -1.53 8.64 3.42
CA ASP A 128 -2.20 9.41 4.49
C ASP A 128 -3.55 8.81 4.88
N THR A 129 -4.31 8.32 3.89
CA THR A 129 -5.57 7.63 4.17
C THR A 129 -5.35 6.38 5.02
N ALA A 130 -4.34 5.57 4.68
CA ALA A 130 -4.01 4.38 5.44
C ALA A 130 -3.53 4.70 6.86
N VAL A 131 -2.68 5.73 7.01
CA VAL A 131 -2.23 6.21 8.33
C VAL A 131 -3.41 6.67 9.18
N THR A 132 -4.32 7.48 8.61
CA THR A 132 -5.51 7.97 9.34
C THR A 132 -6.37 6.81 9.82
N ILE A 133 -6.69 5.85 8.96
CA ILE A 133 -7.51 4.68 9.30
C ILE A 133 -6.82 3.82 10.39
N ALA A 134 -5.51 3.60 10.25
CA ALA A 134 -4.74 2.83 11.24
C ALA A 134 -4.69 3.57 12.60
N THR A 135 -4.49 4.88 12.59
CA THR A 135 -4.51 5.73 13.80
C THR A 135 -5.86 5.64 14.51
N ASP A 136 -6.96 5.79 13.78
CA ASP A 136 -8.32 5.65 14.34
C ASP A 136 -8.57 4.27 14.95
N ALA A 137 -8.05 3.22 14.32
CA ALA A 137 -8.15 1.86 14.82
C ALA A 137 -7.34 1.66 16.12
N ILE A 138 -6.11 2.20 16.18
CA ILE A 138 -5.25 2.17 17.36
C ILE A 138 -5.91 2.93 18.53
N ASP A 139 -6.41 4.14 18.27
CA ASP A 139 -7.04 5.00 19.28
C ASP A 139 -8.22 4.30 19.99
N ARG A 140 -9.05 3.58 19.24
CA ARG A 140 -10.18 2.81 19.79
C ARG A 140 -9.76 1.69 20.73
N LEU A 141 -8.54 1.19 20.64
CA LEU A 141 -8.06 0.08 21.47
C LEU A 141 -7.57 0.52 22.86
N HIS A 142 -7.26 1.79 23.06
CA HIS A 142 -6.79 2.29 24.37
C HIS A 142 -7.79 2.04 25.50
N SER A 143 -9.08 2.23 25.26
CA SER A 143 -10.11 2.04 26.28
C SER A 143 -10.21 0.59 26.74
N THR A 144 -10.20 -0.35 25.80
CA THR A 144 -10.24 -1.79 26.14
C THR A 144 -8.91 -2.27 26.75
N ALA A 145 -7.77 -1.81 26.21
CA ALA A 145 -6.45 -2.12 26.76
C ALA A 145 -6.32 -1.66 28.24
N SER A 146 -6.76 -0.43 28.53
CA SER A 146 -6.76 0.15 29.86
C SER A 146 -7.69 -0.58 30.83
N SER A 147 -8.93 -0.86 30.41
CA SER A 147 -9.94 -1.50 31.25
C SER A 147 -9.55 -2.92 31.65
N HIS A 148 -8.92 -3.65 30.75
CA HIS A 148 -8.49 -5.04 30.98
C HIS A 148 -7.03 -5.17 31.41
N LYS A 149 -6.27 -4.07 31.48
CA LYS A 149 -4.83 -4.07 31.85
C LYS A 149 -4.00 -5.02 30.96
N ARG A 150 -4.26 -5.00 29.64
CA ARG A 150 -3.67 -5.91 28.65
C ARG A 150 -2.59 -5.21 27.81
N VAL A 151 -1.77 -6.02 27.19
CA VAL A 151 -0.95 -5.60 26.06
C VAL A 151 -1.75 -5.85 24.77
N MET A 152 -1.97 -4.81 23.98
CA MET A 152 -2.58 -4.92 22.65
C MET A 152 -1.50 -4.86 21.59
N VAL A 153 -1.45 -5.86 20.71
CA VAL A 153 -0.52 -5.92 19.60
C VAL A 153 -1.30 -5.73 18.29
N ILE A 154 -0.95 -4.71 17.53
CA ILE A 154 -1.67 -4.29 16.34
C ILE A 154 -0.73 -4.41 15.13
N GLU A 155 -1.06 -5.32 14.21
CA GLU A 155 -0.36 -5.42 12.93
C GLU A 155 -0.94 -4.44 11.93
N VAL A 156 -0.07 -3.69 11.27
CA VAL A 156 -0.44 -2.81 10.17
C VAL A 156 0.30 -3.20 8.89
N MET A 157 -0.35 -2.97 7.77
CA MET A 157 0.22 -3.18 6.45
C MET A 157 1.40 -2.22 6.19
N GLY A 158 2.09 -2.41 5.09
CA GLY A 158 3.22 -1.60 4.64
C GLY A 158 4.23 -2.43 3.84
N HIS A 159 3.92 -3.73 3.59
CA HIS A 159 4.77 -4.68 2.90
C HIS A 159 6.16 -4.76 3.56
N LYS A 160 7.20 -4.19 2.94
CA LYS A 160 8.58 -4.16 3.49
C LYS A 160 8.97 -2.81 4.08
N ALA A 161 8.04 -1.86 4.13
CA ALA A 161 8.26 -0.52 4.65
C ALA A 161 7.45 -0.31 5.93
N GLY A 162 8.06 0.29 6.93
CA GLY A 162 7.45 0.54 8.24
C GLY A 162 6.72 1.88 8.36
N TRP A 163 6.50 2.59 7.26
CA TRP A 163 5.95 3.95 7.31
C TRP A 163 4.56 4.03 7.95
N ILE A 164 3.63 3.12 7.60
CA ILE A 164 2.29 3.11 8.22
C ILE A 164 2.40 2.85 9.71
N ALA A 165 3.21 1.86 10.13
CA ALA A 165 3.40 1.54 11.54
C ALA A 165 3.99 2.72 12.32
N LEU A 166 5.01 3.41 11.75
CA LEU A 166 5.65 4.54 12.38
C LEU A 166 4.66 5.70 12.60
N TYR A 167 4.02 6.15 11.52
CA TYR A 167 3.13 7.32 11.58
C TYR A 167 1.87 7.04 12.40
N SER A 168 1.20 5.91 12.17
CA SER A 168 -0.01 5.57 12.92
C SER A 168 0.27 5.18 14.36
N GLY A 169 1.41 4.53 14.63
CA GLY A 169 1.83 4.19 15.98
C GLY A 169 2.17 5.43 16.80
N MET A 170 2.86 6.41 16.22
CA MET A 170 3.13 7.69 16.90
C MET A 170 1.86 8.49 17.11
N ALA A 171 1.01 8.63 16.11
CA ALA A 171 -0.22 9.42 16.19
C ALA A 171 -1.27 8.76 17.09
N GLY A 172 -1.38 7.43 17.07
CA GLY A 172 -2.31 6.65 17.89
C GLY A 172 -1.80 6.30 19.30
N GLY A 173 -0.66 6.84 19.71
CA GLY A 173 -0.13 6.64 21.08
C GLY A 173 0.43 5.24 21.34
N GLY A 174 1.02 4.60 20.33
CA GLY A 174 1.76 3.34 20.48
C GLY A 174 2.95 3.49 21.44
N ASP A 175 3.08 2.56 22.36
CA ASP A 175 4.17 2.54 23.35
C ASP A 175 5.44 1.87 22.83
N VAL A 176 5.26 0.93 21.91
CA VAL A 176 6.32 0.25 21.15
C VAL A 176 5.91 0.20 19.68
N ILE A 177 6.83 0.54 18.80
CA ILE A 177 6.60 0.49 17.35
C ILE A 177 7.72 -0.35 16.73
N LEU A 178 7.36 -1.44 16.04
CA LEU A 178 8.31 -2.35 15.41
C LEU A 178 8.28 -2.17 13.88
N LEU A 179 9.44 -1.87 13.33
CA LEU A 179 9.63 -1.53 11.92
C LEU A 179 10.55 -2.55 11.22
N PRO A 180 10.32 -2.89 9.95
CA PRO A 180 11.20 -3.81 9.21
C PRO A 180 12.63 -3.28 9.05
N GLU A 181 12.79 -1.95 9.02
CA GLU A 181 14.06 -1.27 8.81
C GLU A 181 14.96 -1.27 10.06
N ILE A 182 14.38 -1.53 11.24
CA ILE A 182 15.10 -1.46 12.52
C ILE A 182 15.07 -2.82 13.20
N PRO A 183 16.21 -3.49 13.36
CA PRO A 183 16.27 -4.73 14.13
C PRO A 183 15.79 -4.51 15.57
N TYR A 184 14.93 -5.39 16.04
CA TYR A 184 14.42 -5.36 17.41
C TYR A 184 14.95 -6.53 18.25
N LYS A 185 14.89 -6.37 19.58
CA LYS A 185 15.14 -7.42 20.58
C LYS A 185 13.93 -7.57 21.48
N LEU A 186 13.51 -8.81 21.71
CA LEU A 186 12.36 -9.10 22.59
C LEU A 186 12.56 -8.59 24.03
N GLU A 187 13.82 -8.63 24.49
CA GLU A 187 14.18 -8.11 25.81
C GLU A 187 13.85 -6.63 25.96
N ASN A 188 14.11 -5.81 24.93
CA ASN A 188 13.83 -4.37 24.96
C ASN A 188 12.31 -4.11 25.00
N ILE A 189 11.53 -4.91 24.29
CA ILE A 189 10.06 -4.83 24.31
C ILE A 189 9.56 -5.15 25.71
N ARG A 190 10.01 -6.26 26.29
CA ARG A 190 9.70 -6.68 27.66
C ARG A 190 10.04 -5.60 28.67
N GLU A 191 11.26 -5.08 28.63
CA GLU A 191 11.70 -4.03 29.55
C GLU A 191 10.85 -2.78 29.45
N THR A 192 10.50 -2.35 28.26
CA THR A 192 9.62 -1.20 28.03
C THR A 192 8.27 -1.42 28.69
N ILE A 193 7.62 -2.56 28.45
CA ILE A 193 6.31 -2.90 29.00
C ILE A 193 6.38 -2.98 30.54
N MET A 194 7.36 -3.69 31.08
CA MET A 194 7.51 -3.83 32.52
C MET A 194 7.82 -2.52 33.24
N ASN A 195 8.62 -1.64 32.64
CA ASN A 195 8.91 -0.31 33.18
C ASN A 195 7.66 0.59 33.17
N ARG A 196 6.77 0.45 32.18
CA ARG A 196 5.47 1.14 32.17
C ARG A 196 4.60 0.71 33.36
N ILE A 197 4.49 -0.58 33.57
CA ILE A 197 3.73 -1.13 34.73
C ILE A 197 4.28 -0.60 36.08
N LYS A 198 5.60 -0.61 36.24
CA LYS A 198 6.25 -0.06 37.44
C LYS A 198 5.93 1.42 37.66
N ARG A 199 5.70 2.16 36.59
CA ARG A 199 5.31 3.59 36.60
C ARG A 199 3.79 3.81 36.73
N GLY A 200 3.01 2.76 37.05
CA GLY A 200 1.55 2.84 37.22
C GLY A 200 0.74 2.88 35.94
N LYS A 201 1.35 2.54 34.78
CA LYS A 201 0.66 2.40 33.51
C LYS A 201 0.39 0.92 33.19
N PRO A 202 -0.80 0.39 33.50
CA PRO A 202 -1.03 -1.06 33.54
C PRO A 202 -1.30 -1.70 32.18
N TYR A 203 -1.27 -0.97 31.09
CA TYR A 203 -1.48 -1.49 29.72
C TYR A 203 -0.43 -0.94 28.76
N SER A 204 -0.30 -1.58 27.62
CA SER A 204 0.57 -1.11 26.52
C SER A 204 -0.04 -1.38 25.16
N ILE A 205 0.24 -0.49 24.22
CA ILE A 205 -0.08 -0.62 22.81
C ILE A 205 1.23 -0.87 22.04
N VAL A 206 1.30 -1.99 21.35
CA VAL A 206 2.44 -2.39 20.51
C VAL A 206 1.99 -2.37 19.06
N VAL A 207 2.56 -1.52 18.24
CA VAL A 207 2.26 -1.43 16.80
C VAL A 207 3.34 -2.13 16.01
N VAL A 208 2.95 -3.05 15.15
CA VAL A 208 3.86 -3.94 14.44
C VAL A 208 3.64 -3.82 12.94
N ALA A 209 4.68 -3.48 12.18
CA ALA A 209 4.62 -3.59 10.73
C ALA A 209 4.63 -5.05 10.30
N GLU A 210 3.80 -5.42 9.31
CA GLU A 210 3.70 -6.81 8.79
C GLU A 210 5.03 -7.38 8.27
N GLY A 211 5.96 -6.49 7.89
CA GLY A 211 7.24 -6.83 7.27
C GLY A 211 8.40 -7.08 8.24
N ILE A 212 8.20 -7.05 9.56
CA ILE A 212 9.27 -7.34 10.53
C ILE A 212 9.76 -8.78 10.41
N GLN A 213 10.96 -9.04 10.90
CA GLN A 213 11.49 -10.41 10.97
C GLN A 213 10.77 -11.20 12.07
N THR A 214 10.30 -12.39 11.72
CA THR A 214 9.68 -13.37 12.64
C THR A 214 10.32 -14.74 12.44
N ASP A 215 9.79 -15.77 13.09
CA ASP A 215 10.16 -17.18 12.84
C ASP A 215 9.71 -17.71 11.46
N GLY A 216 9.00 -16.90 10.67
CA GLY A 216 8.52 -17.23 9.32
C GLY A 216 7.24 -18.08 9.28
N ASN A 217 6.74 -18.54 10.42
CA ASN A 217 5.57 -19.44 10.51
C ASN A 217 4.28 -18.72 10.92
N ARG A 218 4.39 -17.54 11.52
CA ARG A 218 3.30 -16.78 12.11
C ARG A 218 3.23 -15.36 11.53
N ARG A 219 2.06 -14.73 11.62
CA ARG A 219 1.94 -13.30 11.35
C ARG A 219 2.75 -12.51 12.38
N ALA A 220 3.17 -11.31 12.00
CA ALA A 220 4.04 -10.49 12.84
C ALA A 220 3.43 -10.21 14.21
N ALA A 221 2.15 -9.82 14.27
CA ALA A 221 1.48 -9.57 15.55
C ALA A 221 1.31 -10.83 16.40
N GLU A 222 0.95 -11.95 15.79
CA GLU A 222 0.80 -13.24 16.50
C GLU A 222 2.11 -13.68 17.13
N PHE A 223 3.22 -13.55 16.37
CA PHE A 223 4.55 -13.84 16.88
C PHE A 223 4.90 -12.96 18.07
N ILE A 224 4.80 -11.64 17.91
CA ILE A 224 5.15 -10.69 18.97
C ILE A 224 4.24 -10.84 20.19
N ALA A 225 2.93 -11.07 20.01
CA ALA A 225 1.99 -11.25 21.11
C ALA A 225 2.36 -12.49 21.96
N GLN A 226 2.64 -13.62 21.33
CA GLN A 226 3.02 -14.84 22.02
C GLN A 226 4.36 -14.70 22.77
N GLU A 227 5.34 -14.03 22.16
CA GLU A 227 6.63 -13.76 22.78
C GLU A 227 6.49 -12.83 24.00
N ILE A 228 5.66 -11.76 23.90
CA ILE A 228 5.39 -10.87 25.03
C ILE A 228 4.70 -11.64 26.19
N GLU A 229 3.67 -12.43 25.87
CA GLU A 229 2.94 -13.22 26.87
C GLU A 229 3.87 -14.22 27.56
N ARG A 230 4.71 -14.91 26.81
CA ARG A 230 5.71 -15.85 27.34
C ARG A 230 6.71 -15.16 28.27
N GLU A 231 7.24 -14.00 27.89
CA GLU A 231 8.31 -13.31 28.59
C GLU A 231 7.82 -12.49 29.81
N THR A 232 6.55 -12.08 29.81
CA THR A 232 6.01 -11.17 30.81
C THR A 232 4.93 -11.80 31.71
N GLY A 233 4.27 -12.84 31.24
CA GLY A 233 3.06 -13.41 31.87
C GLY A 233 1.82 -12.52 31.77
N LEU A 234 1.88 -11.44 31.00
CA LEU A 234 0.75 -10.51 30.82
C LEU A 234 -0.19 -11.02 29.73
N GLU A 235 -1.49 -10.85 29.93
CA GLU A 235 -2.48 -11.14 28.91
C GLU A 235 -2.24 -10.23 27.70
N THR A 236 -1.99 -10.86 26.55
CA THR A 236 -1.68 -10.17 25.28
C THR A 236 -2.70 -10.54 24.21
N ARG A 237 -3.15 -9.59 23.44
CA ARG A 237 -4.15 -9.75 22.36
C ARG A 237 -3.71 -9.02 21.10
#